data_26b9a72e021e5ac40a86f979c50d0787
#
_entry.id   26b9a72e021e5ac40a86f979c50d0787
#
_cell.length_a   1.000
_cell.length_b   1.000
_cell.length_c   1.000
_cell.angle_alpha   90.00
_cell.angle_beta   90.00
_cell.angle_gamma   90.00
#
_symmetry.space_group_name_H-M   'P 1'
#
loop_
_entity.id
_entity.type
_entity.pdbx_description
1 polymer ?
#
loop_
_entity_poly.entity_id
_entity_poly.type
_entity_poly.pdbx_seq_one_letter_code
_entity_poly.pdbx_strand_id
1 'polypeptide(L)'
;LGDVYKRQGQKGSSAMPHKRNPVLSENITGLCRMLRSYVTPALENVALWHERDISHSSVERFILPDAFITADFMLARITNLIANLVVYPENMMKNLNLTGGLVFSQRVLLQLPQRGISREDAYKIVQRNAMKVWADLQEGKKAINENGESLFLQNLLADEELRASLGEEEIKECFDYAYYARHVDGIFKRVFGK
;
A
#
# COMPACT_ATOMS: atom_id res chain seq x y z
N LEU A 1 -3.12 -6.76 -4.19
CA LEU A 1 -3.91 -5.80 -3.35
C LEU A 1 -5.42 -5.95 -3.58
N GLY A 2 -5.90 -6.29 -4.79
CA GLY A 2 -7.34 -6.42 -5.10
C GLY A 2 -8.08 -7.54 -4.36
N ASP A 3 -7.37 -8.53 -3.81
CA ASP A 3 -7.97 -9.65 -3.09
C ASP A 3 -8.10 -9.43 -1.58
N VAL A 4 -7.53 -8.34 -1.07
CA VAL A 4 -7.46 -8.05 0.37
C VAL A 4 -8.73 -7.38 0.89
N TYR A 5 -9.47 -6.67 0.04
CA TYR A 5 -10.63 -5.86 0.42
C TYR A 5 -11.86 -6.21 -0.43
N LYS A 6 -12.72 -7.08 0.08
CA LYS A 6 -13.98 -7.45 -0.59
C LYS A 6 -15.15 -7.38 0.38
N ARG A 7 -16.27 -6.81 -0.06
CA ARG A 7 -17.52 -6.83 0.70
C ARG A 7 -18.27 -8.15 0.43
N GLN A 8 -18.84 -8.78 1.49
CA GLN A 8 -19.72 -9.92 1.32
C GLN A 8 -20.92 -9.58 0.41
N GLY A 9 -21.26 -10.49 -0.51
CA GLY A 9 -22.39 -10.31 -1.43
C GLY A 9 -22.19 -9.33 -2.57
N GLN A 10 -20.97 -8.82 -2.81
CA GLN A 10 -20.67 -7.91 -3.91
C GLN A 10 -20.87 -8.58 -5.27
N LYS A 11 -21.77 -8.01 -6.09
CA LYS A 11 -22.00 -8.43 -7.48
C LYS A 11 -21.06 -7.64 -8.40
N GLY A 12 -20.39 -8.32 -9.32
CA GLY A 12 -19.42 -7.68 -10.19
C GLY A 12 -19.77 -7.64 -11.68
N SER A 13 -20.66 -8.52 -12.13
CA SER A 13 -21.06 -8.62 -13.53
C SER A 13 -22.37 -9.39 -13.67
N SER A 14 -23.22 -8.99 -14.61
CA SER A 14 -24.42 -9.76 -14.99
C SER A 14 -24.09 -11.03 -15.78
N ALA A 15 -22.95 -11.05 -16.46
CA ALA A 15 -22.53 -12.17 -17.34
C ALA A 15 -21.60 -13.18 -16.61
N MET A 16 -20.93 -12.75 -15.52
CA MET A 16 -19.96 -13.57 -14.78
C MET A 16 -20.29 -13.53 -13.27
N PRO A 17 -21.12 -14.48 -12.76
CA PRO A 17 -21.58 -14.46 -11.37
C PRO A 17 -20.46 -14.53 -10.32
N HIS A 18 -19.30 -15.07 -10.67
CA HIS A 18 -18.10 -15.18 -9.82
C HIS A 18 -17.26 -13.90 -9.78
N LYS A 19 -17.45 -12.97 -10.72
CA LYS A 19 -16.69 -11.73 -10.80
C LYS A 19 -17.12 -10.76 -9.69
N ARG A 20 -16.15 -10.20 -8.99
CA ARG A 20 -16.34 -9.21 -7.91
C ARG A 20 -15.56 -7.96 -8.23
N ASN A 21 -16.25 -6.88 -8.59
CA ASN A 21 -15.64 -5.59 -8.86
C ASN A 21 -15.84 -4.65 -7.65
N PRO A 22 -14.88 -3.78 -7.31
CA PRO A 22 -14.99 -2.81 -6.24
C PRO A 22 -15.82 -1.58 -6.67
N VAL A 23 -17.05 -1.79 -7.16
CA VAL A 23 -17.90 -0.79 -7.81
C VAL A 23 -18.13 0.45 -6.93
N LEU A 24 -18.25 0.28 -5.61
CA LEU A 24 -18.47 1.42 -4.71
C LEU A 24 -17.26 2.33 -4.63
N SER A 25 -16.05 1.78 -4.50
CA SER A 25 -14.81 2.57 -4.46
C SER A 25 -14.49 3.19 -5.82
N GLU A 26 -14.77 2.48 -6.92
CA GLU A 26 -14.65 3.02 -8.28
C GLU A 26 -15.59 4.20 -8.49
N ASN A 27 -16.85 4.08 -8.05
CA ASN A 27 -17.83 5.16 -8.12
C ASN A 27 -17.38 6.39 -7.30
N ILE A 28 -16.92 6.20 -6.06
CA ILE A 28 -16.38 7.28 -5.21
C ILE A 28 -15.18 7.95 -5.90
N THR A 29 -14.26 7.17 -6.48
CA THR A 29 -13.10 7.69 -7.21
C THR A 29 -13.52 8.54 -8.41
N GLY A 30 -14.56 8.14 -9.13
CA GLY A 30 -15.15 8.92 -10.22
C GLY A 30 -15.73 10.25 -9.73
N LEU A 31 -16.52 10.23 -8.66
CA LEU A 31 -17.14 11.42 -8.06
C LEU A 31 -16.11 12.40 -7.49
N CYS A 32 -14.97 11.90 -6.96
CA CYS A 32 -13.85 12.75 -6.55
C CYS A 32 -13.31 13.60 -7.70
N ARG A 33 -13.35 13.11 -8.93
CA ARG A 33 -12.93 13.90 -10.11
C ARG A 33 -13.90 15.06 -10.36
N MET A 34 -15.20 14.83 -10.18
CA MET A 34 -16.22 15.89 -10.30
C MET A 34 -16.00 16.97 -9.25
N LEU A 35 -15.85 16.60 -7.97
CA LEU A 35 -15.57 17.57 -6.91
C LEU A 35 -14.32 18.41 -7.19
N ARG A 36 -13.23 17.78 -7.66
CA ARG A 36 -12.02 18.52 -8.05
C ARG A 36 -12.25 19.46 -9.22
N SER A 37 -13.11 19.13 -10.16
CA SER A 37 -13.39 20.00 -11.31
C SER A 37 -14.08 21.30 -10.92
N TYR A 38 -14.82 21.31 -9.82
CA TYR A 38 -15.51 22.52 -9.32
C TYR A 38 -14.54 23.56 -8.71
N VAL A 39 -13.33 23.16 -8.39
CA VAL A 39 -12.30 24.09 -7.84
C VAL A 39 -11.90 25.14 -8.87
N THR A 40 -11.76 24.77 -10.14
CA THR A 40 -11.36 25.70 -11.19
C THR A 40 -12.37 26.85 -11.37
N PRO A 41 -13.66 26.62 -11.63
CA PRO A 41 -14.61 27.71 -11.76
C PRO A 41 -14.81 28.49 -10.46
N ALA A 42 -14.62 27.86 -9.29
CA ALA A 42 -14.65 28.59 -8.02
C ALA A 42 -13.48 29.57 -7.88
N LEU A 43 -12.28 29.20 -8.32
CA LEU A 43 -11.11 30.10 -8.34
C LEU A 43 -11.26 31.22 -9.38
N GLU A 44 -11.83 30.91 -10.54
CA GLU A 44 -12.10 31.93 -11.58
C GLU A 44 -13.09 32.99 -11.13
N ASN A 45 -14.01 32.67 -10.20
CA ASN A 45 -14.93 33.61 -9.59
C ASN A 45 -14.27 34.66 -8.69
N VAL A 46 -12.99 34.51 -8.34
CA VAL A 46 -12.25 35.49 -7.52
C VAL A 46 -11.94 36.76 -8.32
N ALA A 47 -11.69 36.62 -9.64
CA ALA A 47 -11.40 37.74 -10.51
C ALA A 47 -12.70 38.42 -10.98
N LEU A 48 -13.11 39.50 -10.32
CA LEU A 48 -14.31 40.27 -10.63
C LEU A 48 -13.94 41.53 -11.44
N TRP A 49 -14.88 41.99 -12.32
CA TRP A 49 -14.78 43.26 -13.00
C TRP A 49 -15.16 44.39 -12.06
N HIS A 50 -14.33 45.43 -11.99
CA HIS A 50 -14.48 46.57 -11.06
C HIS A 50 -14.62 46.08 -9.60
N GLU A 51 -15.65 46.58 -8.89
CA GLU A 51 -15.89 46.18 -7.50
C GLU A 51 -16.62 44.81 -7.41
N ARG A 52 -17.53 44.57 -8.36
CA ARG A 52 -18.29 43.32 -8.42
C ARG A 52 -19.08 43.22 -9.74
N ASP A 53 -19.10 42.05 -10.33
CA ASP A 53 -20.04 41.67 -11.37
C ASP A 53 -20.87 40.46 -10.95
N ILE A 54 -21.86 40.04 -11.75
CA ILE A 54 -22.74 38.94 -11.43
C ILE A 54 -22.34 37.60 -12.11
N SER A 55 -21.21 37.56 -12.81
CA SER A 55 -20.75 36.35 -13.52
C SER A 55 -20.56 35.16 -12.61
N HIS A 56 -20.05 35.37 -11.38
CA HIS A 56 -19.87 34.36 -10.35
C HIS A 56 -21.20 33.68 -9.94
N SER A 57 -22.33 34.43 -9.94
CA SER A 57 -23.62 33.92 -9.45
C SER A 57 -24.12 32.74 -10.29
N SER A 58 -23.98 32.78 -11.61
CA SER A 58 -24.37 31.68 -12.51
C SER A 58 -23.53 30.42 -12.27
N VAL A 59 -22.27 30.57 -11.94
CA VAL A 59 -21.34 29.47 -11.67
C VAL A 59 -21.64 28.84 -10.30
N GLU A 60 -21.75 29.66 -9.25
CA GLU A 60 -21.96 29.20 -7.88
C GLU A 60 -23.27 28.46 -7.67
N ARG A 61 -24.32 28.81 -8.44
CA ARG A 61 -25.61 28.10 -8.42
C ARG A 61 -25.51 26.63 -8.83
N PHE A 62 -24.51 26.28 -9.64
CA PHE A 62 -24.24 24.90 -10.05
C PHE A 62 -23.23 24.23 -9.13
N ILE A 63 -22.04 24.85 -8.99
CA ILE A 63 -20.93 24.17 -8.32
C ILE A 63 -21.14 23.95 -6.84
N LEU A 64 -21.78 24.91 -6.12
CA LEU A 64 -21.98 24.79 -4.68
C LEU A 64 -23.00 23.70 -4.32
N PRO A 65 -24.25 23.72 -4.84
CA PRO A 65 -25.20 22.65 -4.54
C PRO A 65 -24.70 21.28 -4.96
N ASP A 66 -24.15 21.15 -6.16
CA ASP A 66 -23.65 19.88 -6.66
C ASP A 66 -22.46 19.36 -5.87
N ALA A 67 -21.57 20.25 -5.43
CA ALA A 67 -20.45 19.87 -4.58
C ALA A 67 -20.91 19.32 -3.22
N PHE A 68 -21.85 19.99 -2.56
CA PHE A 68 -22.40 19.53 -1.27
C PHE A 68 -23.18 18.22 -1.40
N ILE A 69 -24.05 18.09 -2.38
CA ILE A 69 -24.80 16.85 -2.64
C ILE A 69 -23.87 15.71 -2.95
N THR A 70 -22.88 15.93 -3.81
CA THR A 70 -21.89 14.90 -4.19
C THR A 70 -21.03 14.50 -2.99
N ALA A 71 -20.57 15.47 -2.19
CA ALA A 71 -19.76 15.20 -1.01
C ALA A 71 -20.51 14.40 0.04
N ASP A 72 -21.75 14.78 0.38
CA ASP A 72 -22.60 14.06 1.32
C ASP A 72 -22.83 12.61 0.87
N PHE A 73 -23.22 12.43 -0.38
CA PHE A 73 -23.41 11.11 -0.96
C PHE A 73 -22.14 10.24 -0.90
N MET A 74 -20.97 10.82 -1.20
CA MET A 74 -19.69 10.12 -1.15
C MET A 74 -19.31 9.73 0.28
N LEU A 75 -19.50 10.65 1.24
CA LEU A 75 -19.20 10.42 2.66
C LEU A 75 -20.09 9.31 3.23
N ALA A 76 -21.38 9.31 2.93
CA ALA A 76 -22.27 8.23 3.33
C ALA A 76 -21.84 6.88 2.74
N ARG A 77 -21.45 6.85 1.46
CA ARG A 77 -20.98 5.63 0.80
C ARG A 77 -19.67 5.11 1.35
N ILE A 78 -18.66 5.97 1.55
CA ILE A 78 -17.38 5.55 2.07
C ILE A 78 -17.49 5.07 3.53
N THR A 79 -18.31 5.71 4.33
CA THR A 79 -18.61 5.28 5.70
C THR A 79 -19.16 3.86 5.71
N ASN A 80 -20.17 3.59 4.88
CA ASN A 80 -20.74 2.25 4.76
C ASN A 80 -19.74 1.23 4.20
N LEU A 81 -18.88 1.62 3.25
CA LEU A 81 -17.83 0.76 2.70
C LEU A 81 -16.82 0.35 3.78
N ILE A 82 -16.34 1.31 4.56
CA ILE A 82 -15.37 1.07 5.62
C ILE A 82 -15.97 0.24 6.76
N ALA A 83 -17.21 0.56 7.18
CA ALA A 83 -17.91 -0.18 8.24
C ALA A 83 -18.13 -1.67 7.90
N ASN A 84 -18.25 -1.99 6.61
CA ASN A 84 -18.46 -3.36 6.12
C ASN A 84 -17.23 -3.94 5.40
N LEU A 85 -16.05 -3.41 5.66
CA LEU A 85 -14.81 -3.87 5.06
C LEU A 85 -14.48 -5.28 5.58
N VAL A 86 -14.21 -6.20 4.66
CA VAL A 86 -13.74 -7.55 4.99
C VAL A 86 -12.25 -7.63 4.74
N VAL A 87 -11.49 -7.96 5.76
CA VAL A 87 -10.04 -8.12 5.71
C VAL A 87 -9.68 -9.60 5.82
N TYR A 88 -8.74 -10.07 5.02
CA TYR A 88 -8.23 -11.44 5.02
C TYR A 88 -6.75 -11.46 5.46
N PRO A 89 -6.44 -11.48 6.77
CA PRO A 89 -5.07 -11.38 7.27
C PRO A 89 -4.15 -12.49 6.75
N GLU A 90 -4.69 -13.71 6.65
CA GLU A 90 -3.93 -14.86 6.13
C GLU A 90 -3.51 -14.66 4.65
N ASN A 91 -4.41 -14.13 3.83
CA ASN A 91 -4.08 -13.80 2.44
C ASN A 91 -3.07 -12.65 2.34
N MET A 92 -3.15 -11.68 3.26
CA MET A 92 -2.16 -10.60 3.33
C MET A 92 -0.77 -11.16 3.62
N MET A 93 -0.64 -12.03 4.62
CA MET A 93 0.63 -12.70 4.93
C MET A 93 1.12 -13.58 3.79
N LYS A 94 0.23 -14.35 3.16
CA LYS A 94 0.57 -15.13 1.98
C LYS A 94 1.13 -14.26 0.85
N ASN A 95 0.51 -13.11 0.58
CA ASN A 95 0.96 -12.18 -0.45
C ASN A 95 2.30 -11.53 -0.12
N LEU A 96 2.55 -11.16 1.14
CA LEU A 96 3.85 -10.65 1.59
C LEU A 96 4.97 -11.68 1.40
N ASN A 97 4.64 -12.94 1.59
CA ASN A 97 5.60 -14.04 1.51
C ASN A 97 5.82 -14.58 0.07
N LEU A 98 5.02 -14.14 -0.92
CA LEU A 98 5.10 -14.64 -2.31
C LEU A 98 6.50 -14.54 -2.91
N THR A 99 7.26 -13.53 -2.54
CA THR A 99 8.62 -13.28 -3.05
C THR A 99 9.72 -13.94 -2.20
N GLY A 100 9.36 -14.88 -1.33
CA GLY A 100 10.34 -15.59 -0.53
C GLY A 100 11.18 -14.70 0.40
N GLY A 101 10.62 -13.59 0.89
CA GLY A 101 11.27 -12.67 1.83
C GLY A 101 12.07 -11.54 1.19
N LEU A 102 12.05 -11.38 -0.14
CA LEU A 102 12.78 -10.29 -0.84
C LEU A 102 12.33 -8.89 -0.43
N VAL A 103 11.15 -8.73 0.15
CA VAL A 103 10.67 -7.46 0.75
C VAL A 103 11.66 -6.91 1.80
N PHE A 104 12.45 -7.75 2.44
CA PHE A 104 13.44 -7.37 3.46
C PHE A 104 14.83 -7.04 2.89
N SER A 105 15.06 -7.20 1.59
CA SER A 105 16.38 -7.03 0.96
C SER A 105 17.02 -5.66 1.23
N GLN A 106 16.20 -4.58 1.18
CA GLN A 106 16.67 -3.22 1.49
C GLN A 106 17.15 -3.10 2.94
N ARG A 107 16.45 -3.74 3.89
CA ARG A 107 16.81 -3.68 5.30
C ARG A 107 18.15 -4.34 5.55
N VAL A 108 18.39 -5.51 4.96
CA VAL A 108 19.68 -6.20 5.00
C VAL A 108 20.77 -5.34 4.36
N LEU A 109 20.50 -4.78 3.18
CA LEU A 109 21.43 -3.90 2.48
C LEU A 109 21.90 -2.71 3.33
N LEU A 110 21.00 -2.12 4.12
CA LEU A 110 21.32 -0.95 4.94
C LEU A 110 22.09 -1.29 6.23
N GLN A 111 22.10 -2.54 6.67
CA GLN A 111 22.90 -2.97 7.84
C GLN A 111 24.39 -3.14 7.50
N LEU A 112 24.70 -3.61 6.31
CA LEU A 112 26.07 -3.93 5.91
C LEU A 112 27.03 -2.72 5.94
N PRO A 113 26.68 -1.53 5.44
CA PRO A 113 27.52 -0.34 5.56
C PRO A 113 27.80 0.09 7.00
N GLN A 114 26.89 -0.18 7.93
CA GLN A 114 27.10 0.11 9.35
C GLN A 114 28.19 -0.79 9.98
N ARG A 115 28.53 -1.90 9.31
CA ARG A 115 29.61 -2.82 9.66
C ARG A 115 30.89 -2.60 8.84
N GLY A 116 30.98 -1.48 8.11
CA GLY A 116 32.18 -1.10 7.36
C GLY A 116 32.29 -1.69 5.96
N ILE A 117 31.26 -2.39 5.47
CA ILE A 117 31.22 -2.90 4.10
C ILE A 117 30.85 -1.75 3.16
N SER A 118 31.55 -1.65 2.01
CA SER A 118 31.18 -0.66 1.00
C SER A 118 29.74 -0.87 0.51
N ARG A 119 29.05 0.20 0.10
CA ARG A 119 27.70 0.10 -0.44
C ARG A 119 27.65 -0.79 -1.69
N GLU A 120 28.70 -0.78 -2.49
CA GLU A 120 28.80 -1.58 -3.71
C GLU A 120 28.92 -3.07 -3.39
N ASP A 121 29.75 -3.43 -2.41
CA ASP A 121 29.93 -4.83 -2.01
C ASP A 121 28.70 -5.34 -1.25
N ALA A 122 28.10 -4.51 -0.39
CA ALA A 122 26.81 -4.81 0.24
C ALA A 122 25.74 -5.11 -0.81
N TYR A 123 25.67 -4.32 -1.88
CA TYR A 123 24.72 -4.54 -2.97
C TYR A 123 24.97 -5.89 -3.67
N LYS A 124 26.25 -6.24 -3.97
CA LYS A 124 26.60 -7.52 -4.61
C LYS A 124 26.18 -8.71 -3.75
N ILE A 125 26.47 -8.65 -2.43
CA ILE A 125 26.08 -9.70 -1.48
C ILE A 125 24.56 -9.92 -1.47
N VAL A 126 23.81 -8.83 -1.30
CA VAL A 126 22.35 -8.90 -1.23
C VAL A 126 21.77 -9.36 -2.58
N GLN A 127 22.26 -8.82 -3.70
CA GLN A 127 21.79 -9.15 -5.03
C GLN A 127 21.97 -10.63 -5.37
N ARG A 128 23.17 -11.21 -5.13
CA ARG A 128 23.41 -12.62 -5.44
C ARG A 128 22.49 -13.55 -4.68
N ASN A 129 22.21 -13.24 -3.40
CA ASN A 129 21.27 -14.01 -2.59
C ASN A 129 19.82 -13.82 -3.04
N ALA A 130 19.44 -12.61 -3.45
CA ALA A 130 18.11 -12.34 -4.01
C ALA A 130 17.89 -13.06 -5.35
N MET A 131 18.89 -13.10 -6.23
CA MET A 131 18.81 -13.82 -7.51
C MET A 131 18.66 -15.34 -7.31
N LYS A 132 19.30 -15.90 -6.27
CA LYS A 132 19.06 -17.28 -5.86
C LYS A 132 17.60 -17.56 -5.52
N VAL A 133 16.95 -16.64 -4.78
CA VAL A 133 15.51 -16.78 -4.44
C VAL A 133 14.66 -16.86 -5.70
N TRP A 134 14.93 -16.03 -6.70
CA TRP A 134 14.19 -16.08 -7.97
C TRP A 134 14.39 -17.42 -8.69
N ALA A 135 15.60 -17.95 -8.72
CA ALA A 135 15.88 -19.27 -9.29
C ALA A 135 15.14 -20.37 -8.53
N ASP A 136 15.22 -20.36 -7.20
CA ASP A 136 14.57 -21.34 -6.33
C ASP A 136 13.03 -21.34 -6.49
N LEU A 137 12.42 -20.15 -6.60
CA LEU A 137 10.98 -20.01 -6.86
C LEU A 137 10.59 -20.52 -8.24
N GLN A 138 11.42 -20.29 -9.27
CA GLN A 138 11.19 -20.83 -10.62
C GLN A 138 11.30 -22.35 -10.67
N GLU A 139 12.17 -22.95 -9.86
CA GLU A 139 12.28 -24.39 -9.66
C GLU A 139 11.12 -24.99 -8.84
N GLY A 140 10.19 -24.17 -8.35
CA GLY A 140 9.03 -24.61 -7.59
C GLY A 140 9.28 -24.81 -6.09
N LYS A 141 10.41 -24.30 -5.55
CA LYS A 141 10.63 -24.34 -4.09
C LYS A 141 9.63 -23.45 -3.36
N LYS A 142 9.25 -23.86 -2.16
CA LYS A 142 8.33 -23.09 -1.31
C LYS A 142 8.99 -21.78 -0.86
N ALA A 143 8.29 -20.66 -1.00
CA ALA A 143 8.75 -19.34 -0.55
C ALA A 143 9.09 -19.27 0.96
N ILE A 144 8.38 -20.08 1.75
CA ILE A 144 8.57 -20.26 3.21
C ILE A 144 8.71 -21.75 3.49
N ASN A 145 9.68 -22.12 4.31
CA ASN A 145 9.91 -23.50 4.74
C ASN A 145 8.95 -23.89 5.90
N GLU A 146 9.05 -25.12 6.37
CA GLU A 146 8.23 -25.66 7.46
C GLU A 146 8.51 -24.99 8.81
N ASN A 147 9.67 -24.37 8.98
CA ASN A 147 10.06 -23.62 10.17
C ASN A 147 9.60 -22.14 10.11
N GLY A 148 8.92 -21.73 9.04
CA GLY A 148 8.48 -20.35 8.85
C GLY A 148 9.54 -19.40 8.28
N GLU A 149 10.70 -19.91 7.87
CA GLU A 149 11.80 -19.11 7.32
C GLU A 149 11.63 -18.94 5.81
N SER A 150 11.85 -17.71 5.36
CA SER A 150 11.81 -17.42 3.92
C SER A 150 13.06 -17.91 3.19
N LEU A 151 12.92 -18.18 1.87
CA LEU A 151 14.06 -18.57 1.03
C LEU A 151 15.21 -17.57 1.11
N PHE A 152 14.89 -16.27 1.15
CA PHE A 152 15.89 -15.22 1.24
C PHE A 152 16.66 -15.27 2.56
N LEU A 153 15.97 -15.48 3.69
CA LEU A 153 16.64 -15.68 4.98
C LEU A 153 17.57 -16.89 4.95
N GLN A 154 17.12 -18.03 4.44
CA GLN A 154 17.91 -19.24 4.34
C GLN A 154 19.18 -19.01 3.50
N ASN A 155 19.05 -18.35 2.35
CA ASN A 155 20.19 -18.05 1.48
C ASN A 155 21.20 -17.10 2.17
N LEU A 156 20.71 -16.09 2.90
CA LEU A 156 21.57 -15.17 3.66
C LEU A 156 22.31 -15.88 4.80
N LEU A 157 21.63 -16.77 5.53
CA LEU A 157 22.23 -17.55 6.60
C LEU A 157 23.27 -18.58 6.09
N ALA A 158 23.15 -19.01 4.85
CA ALA A 158 24.13 -19.88 4.18
C ALA A 158 25.31 -19.13 3.56
N ASP A 159 25.26 -17.79 3.49
CA ASP A 159 26.29 -16.96 2.87
C ASP A 159 27.41 -16.64 3.88
N GLU A 160 28.56 -17.25 3.71
CA GLU A 160 29.71 -17.10 4.62
C GLU A 160 30.25 -15.66 4.67
N GLU A 161 30.29 -14.96 3.54
CA GLU A 161 30.75 -13.58 3.46
C GLU A 161 29.82 -12.63 4.24
N LEU A 162 28.49 -12.81 4.12
CA LEU A 162 27.53 -12.07 4.91
C LEU A 162 27.67 -12.37 6.40
N ARG A 163 27.76 -13.65 6.77
CA ARG A 163 27.90 -14.10 8.16
C ARG A 163 29.18 -13.65 8.85
N ALA A 164 30.23 -13.41 8.10
CA ALA A 164 31.47 -12.81 8.63
C ALA A 164 31.26 -11.36 9.10
N SER A 165 30.24 -10.68 8.58
CA SER A 165 29.98 -9.26 8.82
C SER A 165 28.74 -9.00 9.70
N LEU A 166 27.72 -9.86 9.61
CA LEU A 166 26.48 -9.81 10.39
C LEU A 166 26.26 -11.15 11.09
N GLY A 167 25.99 -11.08 12.39
CA GLY A 167 25.59 -12.24 13.16
C GLY A 167 24.24 -12.82 12.72
N GLU A 168 24.01 -14.10 12.99
CA GLU A 168 22.77 -14.80 12.63
C GLU A 168 21.52 -14.09 13.19
N GLU A 169 21.56 -13.66 14.44
CA GLU A 169 20.44 -12.95 15.07
C GLU A 169 20.20 -11.58 14.42
N GLU A 170 21.26 -10.85 14.05
CA GLU A 170 21.13 -9.56 13.37
C GLU A 170 20.51 -9.72 11.97
N ILE A 171 20.82 -10.83 11.28
CA ILE A 171 20.19 -11.16 10.00
C ILE A 171 18.69 -11.45 10.23
N LYS A 172 18.34 -12.27 11.22
CA LYS A 172 16.96 -12.60 11.55
C LYS A 172 16.13 -11.37 11.94
N GLU A 173 16.70 -10.44 12.71
CA GLU A 173 16.05 -9.16 13.06
C GLU A 173 15.67 -8.32 11.84
N CYS A 174 16.37 -8.47 10.72
CA CYS A 174 16.00 -7.80 9.47
C CYS A 174 14.66 -8.29 8.92
N PHE A 175 14.18 -9.46 9.30
CA PHE A 175 12.97 -10.10 8.78
C PHE A 175 11.72 -9.85 9.65
N ASP A 176 11.77 -8.85 10.52
CA ASP A 176 10.63 -8.46 11.33
C ASP A 176 9.70 -7.48 10.60
N TYR A 177 8.45 -7.90 10.34
CA TYR A 177 7.40 -7.05 9.76
C TYR A 177 6.99 -5.90 10.69
N ALA A 178 7.09 -6.07 12.02
CA ALA A 178 6.72 -5.03 12.98
C ALA A 178 7.59 -3.78 12.84
N TYR A 179 8.82 -3.92 12.34
CA TYR A 179 9.67 -2.79 12.03
C TYR A 179 9.01 -1.76 11.10
N TYR A 180 8.27 -2.22 10.10
CA TYR A 180 7.58 -1.33 9.15
C TYR A 180 6.31 -0.70 9.74
N ALA A 181 5.73 -1.31 10.75
CA ALA A 181 4.55 -0.84 11.46
C ALA A 181 4.87 0.03 12.70
N ARG A 182 6.14 0.24 13.07
CA ARG A 182 6.57 0.89 14.32
C ARG A 182 6.04 2.33 14.53
N HIS A 183 5.60 3.00 13.49
CA HIS A 183 5.07 4.36 13.57
C HIS A 183 3.54 4.42 13.52
N VAL A 184 2.85 3.27 13.34
CA VAL A 184 1.39 3.22 13.18
C VAL A 184 0.68 3.79 14.40
N ASP A 185 1.06 3.36 15.60
CA ASP A 185 0.45 3.83 16.84
C ASP A 185 0.61 5.35 17.04
N GLY A 186 1.79 5.89 16.69
CA GLY A 186 2.04 7.33 16.71
C GLY A 186 1.14 8.10 15.75
N ILE A 187 0.88 7.54 14.56
CA ILE A 187 -0.04 8.13 13.57
C ILE A 187 -1.46 8.11 14.11
N PHE A 188 -1.92 6.97 14.65
CA PHE A 188 -3.25 6.83 15.24
C PHE A 188 -3.46 7.79 16.41
N LYS A 189 -2.48 7.87 17.32
CA LYS A 189 -2.52 8.82 18.43
C LYS A 189 -2.63 10.26 17.97
N ARG A 190 -1.90 10.65 16.92
CA ARG A 190 -1.96 12.02 16.37
C ARG A 190 -3.32 12.33 15.74
N VAL A 191 -3.95 11.36 15.08
CA VAL A 191 -5.21 11.59 14.34
C VAL A 191 -6.43 11.47 15.27
N PHE A 192 -6.43 10.53 16.18
CA PHE A 192 -7.60 10.18 17.00
C PHE A 192 -7.47 10.61 18.48
N GLY A 193 -6.33 11.11 18.91
CA GLY A 193 -6.10 11.56 20.29
C GLY A 193 -6.06 10.43 21.33
N LYS A 194 -5.93 9.17 20.89
CA LYS A 194 -5.95 7.97 21.76
C LYS A 194 -4.62 7.26 21.69
#